data_686fb0c782841f4dbce850ee2321b517
#
_entry.id   686fb0c782841f4dbce850ee2321b517
#
_cell.length_a   1.000
_cell.length_b   1.000
_cell.length_c   1.000
_cell.angle_alpha   90.00
_cell.angle_beta   90.00
_cell.angle_gamma   90.00
#
_symmetry.space_group_name_H-M   'P 1'
#
loop_
_entity.id
_entity.type
_entity.pdbx_description
1 polymer ?
#
loop_
_entity_poly.entity_id
_entity_poly.type
_entity_poly.pdbx_seq_one_letter_code
_entity_poly.pdbx_strand_id
1 'polypeptide(L)'
;MKLTKNKLLRSAGRQMRPSPVVVVLMAIGLVGMVFVQAARAQALSTTTVQGTVYLANGHAGSGTLRVSWPTFTTANGQAVIADSTTVTIGPDGFVNVNLAPNLGATPAGLFYTAVFYLSDGTTSTQY
;
A
#
# COMPACT_ATOMS: atom_id res chain seq x y z
N MET A 1 51.56 -5.74 76.47
CA MET A 1 52.06 -4.50 75.90
C MET A 1 52.64 -4.76 74.53
N LYS A 2 51.91 -4.40 73.47
CA LYS A 2 52.39 -4.00 72.15
C LYS A 2 51.15 -3.84 71.23
N LEU A 3 50.83 -2.58 70.88
CA LEU A 3 49.83 -2.23 69.92
C LEU A 3 50.31 -2.64 68.53
N THR A 4 49.51 -3.41 67.80
CA THR A 4 49.71 -3.66 66.40
C THR A 4 48.73 -2.80 65.59
N LYS A 5 49.25 -1.80 64.87
CA LYS A 5 48.49 -0.91 63.97
C LYS A 5 48.04 -1.68 62.77
N ASN A 6 46.72 -1.92 62.65
CA ASN A 6 46.12 -2.39 61.39
C ASN A 6 46.08 -1.25 60.39
N LYS A 7 46.89 -1.38 59.34
CA LYS A 7 46.95 -0.47 58.20
C LYS A 7 45.80 -0.83 57.25
N LEU A 8 44.71 -0.09 57.35
CA LEU A 8 43.62 -0.20 56.37
C LEU A 8 44.09 0.22 54.99
N LEU A 9 44.26 -0.77 54.10
CA LEU A 9 44.44 -0.54 52.67
C LEU A 9 43.11 0.00 52.11
N ARG A 10 43.06 1.31 51.86
CA ARG A 10 42.04 1.91 50.98
C ARG A 10 42.33 1.52 49.55
N SER A 11 41.59 0.54 49.04
CA SER A 11 41.50 0.29 47.63
C SER A 11 40.77 1.47 46.96
N ALA A 12 41.55 2.34 46.33
CA ALA A 12 41.01 3.39 45.51
C ALA A 12 40.46 2.75 44.21
N GLY A 13 39.15 2.49 44.20
CA GLY A 13 38.45 2.12 42.96
C GLY A 13 38.61 3.25 41.94
N ARG A 14 39.46 3.00 40.94
CA ARG A 14 39.62 3.91 39.79
C ARG A 14 38.33 3.86 38.97
N GLN A 15 37.42 4.76 39.23
CA GLN A 15 36.27 4.98 38.33
C GLN A 15 36.81 5.41 36.96
N MET A 16 36.80 4.50 36.00
CA MET A 16 37.02 4.84 34.60
C MET A 16 35.85 5.71 34.14
N ARG A 17 36.03 7.01 34.11
CA ARG A 17 35.12 7.91 33.42
C ARG A 17 35.31 7.65 31.92
N PRO A 18 34.24 7.31 31.18
CA PRO A 18 34.33 7.18 29.74
C PRO A 18 34.81 8.50 29.15
N SER A 19 35.75 8.46 28.22
CA SER A 19 36.27 9.65 27.57
C SER A 19 35.14 10.35 26.80
N PRO A 20 35.14 11.70 26.71
CA PRO A 20 34.09 12.42 25.98
C PRO A 20 33.97 11.97 24.53
N VAL A 21 35.01 11.46 23.93
CA VAL A 21 35.03 10.89 22.58
C VAL A 21 34.17 9.63 22.49
N VAL A 22 34.17 8.74 23.48
CA VAL A 22 33.38 7.52 23.51
C VAL A 22 31.88 7.86 23.68
N VAL A 23 31.54 8.85 24.49
CA VAL A 23 30.17 9.30 24.69
C VAL A 23 29.60 9.96 23.42
N VAL A 24 30.44 10.74 22.70
CA VAL A 24 30.04 11.37 21.42
C VAL A 24 29.85 10.33 20.32
N LEU A 25 30.71 9.32 20.21
CA LEU A 25 30.56 8.24 19.24
C LEU A 25 29.30 7.37 19.51
N MET A 26 28.97 7.10 20.78
CA MET A 26 27.72 6.42 21.13
C MET A 26 26.48 7.27 20.80
N ALA A 27 26.53 8.58 21.04
CA ALA A 27 25.40 9.48 20.71
C ALA A 27 25.16 9.58 19.20
N ILE A 28 26.22 9.61 18.39
CA ILE A 28 26.12 9.61 16.92
C ILE A 28 25.56 8.28 16.41
N GLY A 29 25.95 7.15 17.00
CA GLY A 29 25.39 5.83 16.68
C GLY A 29 23.90 5.69 17.00
N LEU A 30 23.42 6.29 18.09
CA LEU A 30 22.02 6.27 18.49
C LEU A 30 21.13 7.15 17.58
N VAL A 31 21.64 8.30 17.13
CA VAL A 31 20.93 9.20 16.20
C VAL A 31 20.82 8.59 14.80
N GLY A 32 21.81 7.81 14.36
CA GLY A 32 21.77 7.11 13.07
C GLY A 32 20.72 5.99 13.00
N MET A 33 20.28 5.43 14.13
CA MET A 33 19.33 4.32 14.18
C MET A 33 17.85 4.76 14.08
N VAL A 34 17.56 6.06 14.21
CA VAL A 34 16.17 6.57 14.26
C VAL A 34 15.59 6.85 12.86
N PHE A 35 16.39 6.83 11.78
CA PHE A 35 15.94 7.22 10.45
C PHE A 35 15.75 6.07 9.43
N VAL A 36 15.75 4.82 9.84
CA VAL A 36 15.23 3.75 9.00
C VAL A 36 13.71 3.67 9.22
N GLN A 37 13.00 4.68 8.80
CA GLN A 37 11.59 4.55 8.50
C GLN A 37 11.53 3.75 7.20
N ALA A 38 11.26 2.44 7.31
CA ALA A 38 10.86 1.65 6.17
C ALA A 38 9.64 2.34 5.56
N ALA A 39 9.83 3.00 4.42
CA ALA A 39 8.74 3.49 3.59
C ALA A 39 7.93 2.24 3.22
N ARG A 40 6.87 1.95 3.98
CA ARG A 40 5.91 0.92 3.62
C ARG A 40 5.25 1.42 2.35
N ALA A 41 5.52 0.76 1.23
CA ALA A 41 4.75 0.97 0.03
C ALA A 41 3.28 0.75 0.40
N GLN A 42 2.49 1.81 0.41
CA GLN A 42 1.08 1.73 0.70
C GLN A 42 0.42 1.02 -0.48
N ALA A 43 -0.14 -0.17 -0.23
CA ALA A 43 -0.87 -0.90 -1.27
C ALA A 43 -2.02 -0.02 -1.80
N LEU A 44 -2.22 -0.03 -3.13
CA LEU A 44 -3.33 0.67 -3.74
C LEU A 44 -4.65 0.11 -3.20
N SER A 45 -5.46 0.99 -2.60
CA SER A 45 -6.80 0.62 -2.16
C SER A 45 -7.69 0.41 -3.40
N THR A 46 -8.40 -0.71 -3.44
CA THR A 46 -9.36 -1.03 -4.50
C THR A 46 -10.75 -1.26 -3.94
N THR A 47 -11.77 -1.03 -4.78
CA THR A 47 -13.17 -1.29 -4.51
C THR A 47 -13.65 -2.38 -5.47
N THR A 48 -14.39 -3.34 -4.94
CA THR A 48 -15.03 -4.38 -5.75
C THR A 48 -16.26 -3.81 -6.45
N VAL A 49 -16.29 -3.89 -7.79
CA VAL A 49 -17.44 -3.60 -8.63
C VAL A 49 -17.98 -4.93 -9.13
N GLN A 50 -19.24 -5.24 -8.80
CA GLN A 50 -19.85 -6.51 -9.18
C GLN A 50 -21.32 -6.32 -9.58
N GLY A 51 -21.83 -7.22 -10.39
CA GLY A 51 -23.21 -7.20 -10.83
C GLY A 51 -23.55 -8.38 -11.72
N THR A 52 -24.79 -8.38 -12.23
CA THR A 52 -25.26 -9.37 -13.20
C THR A 52 -25.66 -8.67 -14.50
N VAL A 53 -25.12 -9.17 -15.61
CA VAL A 53 -25.42 -8.67 -16.95
C VAL A 53 -26.60 -9.43 -17.50
N TYR A 54 -27.59 -8.73 -18.02
CA TYR A 54 -28.77 -9.28 -18.68
C TYR A 54 -28.85 -8.80 -20.13
N LEU A 55 -29.26 -9.67 -21.01
CA LEU A 55 -29.64 -9.34 -22.36
C LEU A 55 -31.04 -8.71 -22.37
N ALA A 56 -31.39 -8.01 -23.43
CA ALA A 56 -32.72 -7.34 -23.57
C ALA A 56 -33.92 -8.32 -23.52
N ASN A 57 -33.67 -9.59 -23.80
CA ASN A 57 -34.66 -10.68 -23.69
C ASN A 57 -34.84 -11.23 -22.27
N GLY A 58 -34.13 -10.65 -21.27
CA GLY A 58 -34.19 -11.04 -19.87
C GLY A 58 -33.30 -12.23 -19.47
N HIS A 59 -32.56 -12.84 -20.41
CA HIS A 59 -31.61 -13.90 -20.09
C HIS A 59 -30.29 -13.33 -19.60
N ALA A 60 -29.56 -14.09 -18.78
CA ALA A 60 -28.20 -13.75 -18.37
C ALA A 60 -27.26 -13.68 -19.60
N GLY A 61 -26.51 -12.60 -19.68
CA GLY A 61 -25.51 -12.42 -20.74
C GLY A 61 -24.17 -12.99 -20.30
N SER A 62 -23.56 -13.88 -21.12
CA SER A 62 -22.20 -14.36 -20.90
C SER A 62 -21.23 -13.74 -21.91
N GLY A 63 -19.93 -13.74 -21.60
CA GLY A 63 -18.93 -13.18 -22.50
C GLY A 63 -17.73 -12.59 -21.76
N THR A 64 -17.29 -11.40 -22.17
CA THR A 64 -16.17 -10.70 -21.52
C THR A 64 -16.50 -9.21 -21.32
N LEU A 65 -16.00 -8.66 -20.22
CA LEU A 65 -15.98 -7.24 -19.91
C LEU A 65 -14.55 -6.73 -19.98
N ARG A 66 -14.30 -5.73 -20.82
CA ARG A 66 -13.04 -4.97 -20.80
C ARG A 66 -13.29 -3.63 -20.11
N VAL A 67 -12.51 -3.37 -19.05
CA VAL A 67 -12.51 -2.09 -18.34
C VAL A 67 -11.20 -1.39 -18.61
N SER A 68 -11.23 -0.12 -18.99
CA SER A 68 -10.07 0.72 -19.23
C SER A 68 -10.16 2.05 -18.49
N TRP A 69 -9.00 2.62 -18.17
CA TRP A 69 -8.87 3.89 -17.44
C TRP A 69 -7.65 4.67 -17.92
N PRO A 70 -7.71 6.02 -17.89
CA PRO A 70 -6.56 6.88 -18.11
C PRO A 70 -5.67 6.92 -16.85
N THR A 71 -4.49 7.54 -16.96
CA THR A 71 -3.65 7.83 -15.79
C THR A 71 -4.33 8.84 -14.87
N PHE A 72 -4.30 8.58 -13.55
CA PHE A 72 -4.84 9.48 -12.55
C PHE A 72 -4.14 9.33 -11.21
N THR A 73 -4.40 10.27 -10.29
CA THR A 73 -3.99 10.19 -8.90
C THR A 73 -5.23 10.03 -8.02
N THR A 74 -5.25 9.03 -7.15
CA THR A 74 -6.34 8.79 -6.20
C THR A 74 -6.44 9.92 -5.17
N ALA A 75 -7.55 9.99 -4.44
CA ALA A 75 -7.73 10.95 -3.34
C ALA A 75 -6.62 10.85 -2.26
N ASN A 76 -6.01 9.67 -2.10
CA ASN A 76 -4.91 9.41 -1.17
C ASN A 76 -3.51 9.71 -1.76
N GLY A 77 -3.43 10.33 -2.96
CA GLY A 77 -2.19 10.69 -3.60
C GLY A 77 -1.44 9.55 -4.30
N GLN A 78 -2.07 8.38 -4.50
CA GLN A 78 -1.46 7.25 -5.20
C GLN A 78 -1.65 7.39 -6.71
N ALA A 79 -0.56 7.23 -7.49
CA ALA A 79 -0.61 7.28 -8.95
C ALA A 79 -1.11 5.95 -9.52
N VAL A 80 -2.11 6.00 -10.39
CA VAL A 80 -2.64 4.88 -11.18
C VAL A 80 -2.33 5.15 -12.63
N ILE A 81 -1.59 4.24 -13.25
CA ILE A 81 -1.19 4.37 -14.66
C ILE A 81 -2.33 3.90 -15.56
N ALA A 82 -2.49 4.55 -16.72
CA ALA A 82 -3.46 4.16 -17.74
C ALA A 82 -3.26 2.70 -18.15
N ASP A 83 -4.33 1.92 -18.12
CA ASP A 83 -4.30 0.49 -18.47
C ASP A 83 -5.71 -0.03 -18.75
N SER A 84 -5.85 -1.32 -18.99
CA SER A 84 -7.12 -2.00 -19.11
C SER A 84 -7.05 -3.41 -18.54
N THR A 85 -8.18 -3.90 -18.04
CA THR A 85 -8.33 -5.29 -17.60
C THR A 85 -9.50 -5.93 -18.33
N THR A 86 -9.44 -7.26 -18.50
CA THR A 86 -10.52 -8.05 -19.08
C THR A 86 -10.98 -9.09 -18.08
N VAL A 87 -12.29 -9.17 -17.88
CA VAL A 87 -12.93 -10.08 -16.92
C VAL A 87 -13.93 -10.94 -17.67
N THR A 88 -14.01 -12.22 -17.35
CA THR A 88 -15.01 -13.13 -17.91
C THR A 88 -16.35 -12.91 -17.21
N ILE A 89 -17.43 -12.83 -17.99
CA ILE A 89 -18.80 -12.85 -17.52
C ILE A 89 -19.28 -14.30 -17.58
N GLY A 90 -19.62 -14.87 -16.43
CA GLY A 90 -20.08 -16.25 -16.32
C GLY A 90 -21.41 -16.52 -17.06
N PRO A 91 -21.80 -17.79 -17.20
CA PRO A 91 -23.07 -18.17 -17.85
C PRO A 91 -24.30 -17.69 -17.08
N ASP A 92 -24.13 -17.35 -15.80
CA ASP A 92 -25.14 -16.72 -14.92
C ASP A 92 -25.18 -15.18 -15.06
N GLY A 93 -24.34 -14.62 -15.94
CA GLY A 93 -24.19 -13.18 -16.14
C GLY A 93 -23.34 -12.49 -15.08
N PHE A 94 -22.83 -13.21 -14.07
CA PHE A 94 -22.09 -12.59 -12.98
C PHE A 94 -20.74 -12.06 -13.44
N VAL A 95 -20.43 -10.84 -13.01
CA VAL A 95 -19.15 -10.17 -13.25
C VAL A 95 -18.65 -9.52 -11.97
N ASN A 96 -17.33 -9.57 -11.76
CA ASN A 96 -16.66 -8.99 -10.61
C ASN A 96 -15.30 -8.44 -11.04
N VAL A 97 -14.97 -7.20 -10.66
CA VAL A 97 -13.68 -6.56 -10.93
C VAL A 97 -13.30 -5.63 -9.77
N ASN A 98 -12.02 -5.60 -9.41
CA ASN A 98 -11.49 -4.68 -8.41
C ASN A 98 -10.85 -3.48 -9.11
N LEU A 99 -11.31 -2.27 -8.78
CA LEU A 99 -10.86 -1.02 -9.37
C LEU A 99 -10.45 -0.01 -8.29
N ALA A 100 -9.48 0.85 -8.59
CA ALA A 100 -9.13 1.96 -7.72
C ALA A 100 -10.30 2.97 -7.67
N PRO A 101 -10.69 3.50 -6.49
CA PRO A 101 -11.73 4.51 -6.43
C PRO A 101 -11.35 5.78 -7.19
N ASN A 102 -12.26 6.29 -8.03
CA ASN A 102 -12.08 7.56 -8.76
C ASN A 102 -12.73 8.76 -8.04
N LEU A 103 -13.44 8.54 -6.95
CA LEU A 103 -13.97 9.62 -6.11
C LEU A 103 -12.83 10.44 -5.50
N GLY A 104 -12.82 11.75 -5.75
CA GLY A 104 -11.76 12.65 -5.30
C GLY A 104 -10.43 12.50 -6.05
N ALA A 105 -10.42 11.77 -7.18
CA ALA A 105 -9.24 11.62 -8.01
C ALA A 105 -8.90 12.90 -8.79
N THR A 106 -7.65 13.00 -9.21
CA THR A 106 -7.14 14.07 -10.07
C THR A 106 -6.62 13.46 -11.38
N PRO A 107 -7.08 13.96 -12.56
CA PRO A 107 -8.02 15.06 -12.77
C PRO A 107 -9.46 14.73 -12.31
N ALA A 108 -10.22 15.75 -11.94
CA ALA A 108 -11.63 15.60 -11.61
C ALA A 108 -12.44 15.20 -12.86
N GLY A 109 -13.56 14.48 -12.64
CA GLY A 109 -14.41 14.00 -13.74
C GLY A 109 -13.86 12.76 -14.46
N LEU A 110 -12.86 12.10 -13.88
CA LEU A 110 -12.34 10.83 -14.37
C LEU A 110 -13.42 9.73 -14.35
N PHE A 111 -13.48 8.92 -15.40
CA PHE A 111 -14.34 7.75 -15.49
C PHE A 111 -13.62 6.53 -16.03
N TYR A 112 -14.15 5.36 -15.71
CA TYR A 112 -13.79 4.09 -16.30
C TYR A 112 -14.65 3.82 -17.53
N THR A 113 -14.06 3.29 -18.60
CA THR A 113 -14.80 2.84 -19.77
C THR A 113 -14.95 1.33 -19.71
N ALA A 114 -16.19 0.86 -19.69
CA ALA A 114 -16.53 -0.55 -19.67
C ALA A 114 -17.12 -0.97 -21.03
N VAL A 115 -16.50 -1.95 -21.69
CA VAL A 115 -16.97 -2.50 -22.96
C VAL A 115 -17.33 -3.96 -22.75
N PHE A 116 -18.59 -4.29 -22.98
CA PHE A 116 -19.12 -5.64 -22.89
C PHE A 116 -19.08 -6.30 -24.27
N TYR A 117 -18.48 -7.46 -24.38
CA TYR A 117 -18.47 -8.33 -25.55
C TYR A 117 -19.24 -9.59 -25.20
N LEU A 118 -20.50 -9.68 -25.61
CA LEU A 118 -21.38 -10.77 -25.23
C LEU A 118 -21.31 -11.92 -26.26
N SER A 119 -21.59 -13.12 -25.79
CA SER A 119 -21.50 -14.34 -26.58
C SER A 119 -22.52 -14.44 -27.74
N ASP A 120 -23.57 -13.62 -27.71
CA ASP A 120 -24.55 -13.45 -28.79
C ASP A 120 -24.07 -12.46 -29.90
N GLY A 121 -22.84 -11.96 -29.81
CA GLY A 121 -22.27 -10.97 -30.72
C GLY A 121 -22.61 -9.52 -30.37
N THR A 122 -23.37 -9.27 -29.30
CA THR A 122 -23.69 -7.91 -28.85
C THR A 122 -22.45 -7.26 -28.24
N THR A 123 -22.22 -5.99 -28.60
CA THR A 123 -21.19 -5.14 -27.98
C THR A 123 -21.86 -3.90 -27.40
N SER A 124 -21.58 -3.59 -26.14
CA SER A 124 -22.10 -2.40 -25.44
C SER A 124 -20.99 -1.67 -24.71
N THR A 125 -21.00 -0.32 -24.79
CA THR A 125 -20.04 0.54 -24.09
C THR A 125 -20.75 1.37 -23.04
N GLN A 126 -20.15 1.44 -21.84
CA GLN A 126 -20.61 2.26 -20.72
C GLN A 126 -19.47 3.18 -20.24
N TYR A 127 -19.80 4.34 -19.69
CA TYR A 127 -18.86 5.35 -19.20
C TYR A 127 -19.15 5.69 -17.74
#